data_74991f62b53214edac6403f83b610838
#
_entry.id   74991f62b53214edac6403f83b610838
#
_cell.length_a   1.000
_cell.length_b   1.000
_cell.length_c   1.000
_cell.angle_alpha   90.00
_cell.angle_beta   90.00
_cell.angle_gamma   90.00
#
_symmetry.space_group_name_H-M   'P 1'
#
loop_
_entity.id
_entity.type
_entity.pdbx_description
1 polymer ?
#
loop_
_entity_poly.entity_id
_entity_poly.type
_entity_poly.pdbx_seq_one_letter_code
_entity_poly.pdbx_strand_id
1 'polypeptide(L)'
;MSVDLIIILAIIVIYILLLRNKKAKEAKMGQDYDSMMKEGNFRGLKIMFGKQFLIWGILFLFGLTLTVIQLIQGGIKGWTMLIVTGFLGYRTFTLGRAYKSFKDAEKYLSYRMSDEEIENFWKEENDEELVSRLYEYMQKKSYNFLKVENLNEVEKNIMILTDLDGEVNNGGFEQFFFNTRGLYNDSLVNAATAVNASETAGLCAKALNIISRGLLKDQESDLLDKECDTPFYDKSENLTALIAEYARKNKDSLLS
;
A
#
# COMPACT_ATOMS: atom_id res chain seq x y z
N MET A 1 8.27 -26.41 46.93
CA MET A 1 7.69 -25.69 45.78
C MET A 1 7.66 -26.67 44.62
N SER A 2 6.48 -26.91 44.02
CA SER A 2 6.41 -27.88 42.91
C SER A 2 7.17 -27.34 41.68
N VAL A 3 7.73 -28.23 40.90
CA VAL A 3 8.47 -27.89 39.66
C VAL A 3 7.59 -27.01 38.73
N ASP A 4 6.29 -27.29 38.73
CA ASP A 4 5.30 -26.52 37.96
C ASP A 4 5.21 -25.06 38.40
N LEU A 5 5.30 -24.78 39.71
CA LEU A 5 5.26 -23.43 40.23
C LEU A 5 6.51 -22.63 39.85
N ILE A 6 7.65 -23.29 39.81
CA ILE A 6 8.92 -22.68 39.36
C ILE A 6 8.85 -22.31 37.88
N ILE A 7 8.29 -23.21 37.05
CA ILE A 7 8.12 -22.97 35.61
C ILE A 7 7.15 -21.81 35.35
N ILE A 8 6.02 -21.77 36.05
CA ILE A 8 5.05 -20.68 35.94
C ILE A 8 5.66 -19.35 36.36
N LEU A 9 6.38 -19.31 37.48
CA LEU A 9 7.09 -18.09 37.93
C LEU A 9 8.16 -17.67 36.94
N ALA A 10 8.93 -18.56 36.37
CA ALA A 10 9.92 -18.25 35.35
C ALA A 10 9.27 -17.68 34.09
N ILE A 11 8.14 -18.23 33.64
CA ILE A 11 7.40 -17.70 32.50
C ILE A 11 6.85 -16.30 32.79
N ILE A 12 6.31 -16.07 33.99
CA ILE A 12 5.80 -14.76 34.43
C ILE A 12 6.95 -13.75 34.48
N VAL A 13 8.09 -14.09 35.05
CA VAL A 13 9.27 -13.22 35.11
C VAL A 13 9.78 -12.88 33.72
N ILE A 14 9.91 -13.87 32.84
CA ILE A 14 10.29 -13.66 31.44
C ILE A 14 9.28 -12.74 30.73
N TYR A 15 7.98 -12.97 30.96
CA TYR A 15 6.91 -12.15 30.40
C TYR A 15 6.97 -10.69 30.90
N ILE A 16 7.18 -10.48 32.22
CA ILE A 16 7.34 -9.15 32.80
C ILE A 16 8.60 -8.44 32.26
N LEU A 17 9.73 -9.15 32.13
CA LEU A 17 10.96 -8.62 31.55
C LEU A 17 10.78 -8.25 30.07
N LEU A 18 10.04 -9.06 29.31
CA LEU A 18 9.68 -8.77 27.93
C LEU A 18 8.75 -7.56 27.84
N LEU A 19 7.77 -7.43 28.73
CA LEU A 19 6.85 -6.28 28.81
C LEU A 19 7.56 -4.99 29.21
N ARG A 20 8.48 -5.04 30.16
CA ARG A 20 9.22 -3.87 30.67
C ARG A 20 10.12 -3.25 29.59
N ASN A 21 10.66 -4.07 28.71
CA ASN A 21 11.42 -3.63 27.54
C ASN A 21 10.54 -3.32 26.30
N LYS A 22 9.25 -3.69 26.35
CA LYS A 22 8.36 -3.63 25.20
C LYS A 22 8.06 -2.20 24.77
N LYS A 23 7.65 -1.33 25.71
CA LYS A 23 7.29 0.06 25.40
C LYS A 23 8.44 0.87 24.78
N ALA A 24 9.65 0.73 25.34
CA ALA A 24 10.82 1.41 24.81
C ALA A 24 11.27 0.83 23.45
N LYS A 25 11.15 -0.50 23.27
CA LYS A 25 11.46 -1.16 22.00
C LYS A 25 10.38 -0.94 20.93
N GLU A 26 9.11 -0.86 21.32
CA GLU A 26 8.01 -0.54 20.40
C GLU A 26 8.08 0.90 19.91
N ALA A 27 8.38 1.86 20.79
CA ALA A 27 8.59 3.24 20.40
C ALA A 27 9.80 3.39 19.46
N LYS A 28 10.92 2.74 19.77
CA LYS A 28 12.11 2.72 18.90
C LYS A 28 11.84 1.98 17.59
N MET A 29 11.17 0.84 17.64
CA MET A 29 10.84 0.04 16.45
C MET A 29 9.82 0.76 15.56
N GLY A 30 8.87 1.51 16.14
CA GLY A 30 7.95 2.37 15.39
C GLY A 30 8.70 3.50 14.70
N GLN A 31 9.62 4.17 15.39
CA GLN A 31 10.48 5.20 14.80
C GLN A 31 11.38 4.62 13.70
N ASP A 32 12.00 3.46 13.92
CA ASP A 32 12.83 2.78 12.94
C ASP A 32 12.00 2.35 11.71
N TYR A 33 10.76 1.86 11.92
CA TYR A 33 9.83 1.50 10.85
C TYR A 33 9.43 2.72 10.02
N ASP A 34 8.98 3.80 10.67
CA ASP A 34 8.54 5.03 10.00
C ASP A 34 9.69 5.68 9.23
N SER A 35 10.89 5.69 9.80
CA SER A 35 12.11 6.17 9.14
C SER A 35 12.43 5.32 7.91
N MET A 36 12.47 3.99 8.08
CA MET A 36 12.75 3.07 6.96
C MET A 36 11.68 3.13 5.86
N MET A 37 10.41 3.35 6.22
CA MET A 37 9.34 3.56 5.23
C MET A 37 9.52 4.86 4.47
N LYS A 38 9.79 5.96 5.17
CA LYS A 38 10.06 7.27 4.56
C LYS A 38 11.29 7.24 3.64
N GLU A 39 12.36 6.56 4.07
CA GLU A 39 13.59 6.43 3.30
C GLU A 39 13.51 5.36 2.19
N GLY A 40 12.42 4.57 2.14
CA GLY A 40 12.27 3.43 1.22
C GLY A 40 13.26 2.31 1.47
N ASN A 41 13.72 2.15 2.69
CA ASN A 41 14.66 1.10 3.07
C ASN A 41 13.94 -0.25 3.26
N PHE A 42 13.36 -0.78 2.18
CA PHE A 42 12.63 -2.06 2.22
C PHE A 42 13.54 -3.24 2.55
N ARG A 43 14.82 -3.17 2.22
CA ARG A 43 15.80 -4.18 2.63
C ARG A 43 15.95 -4.21 4.15
N GLY A 44 16.03 -3.04 4.79
CA GLY A 44 16.05 -2.92 6.25
C GLY A 44 14.78 -3.47 6.89
N LEU A 45 13.62 -3.12 6.35
CA LEU A 45 12.31 -3.61 6.79
C LEU A 45 12.22 -5.13 6.65
N LYS A 46 12.62 -5.70 5.51
CA LYS A 46 12.67 -7.16 5.29
C LYS A 46 13.52 -7.86 6.35
N ILE A 47 14.72 -7.34 6.63
CA ILE A 47 15.61 -7.91 7.65
C ILE A 47 14.98 -7.83 9.04
N MET A 48 14.36 -6.71 9.38
CA MET A 48 13.71 -6.49 10.68
C MET A 48 12.54 -7.46 10.88
N PHE A 49 11.63 -7.55 9.91
CA PHE A 49 10.48 -8.47 9.98
C PHE A 49 10.91 -9.93 9.89
N GLY A 50 11.93 -10.24 9.09
CA GLY A 50 12.49 -11.59 8.99
C GLY A 50 13.06 -12.11 10.31
N LYS A 51 13.82 -11.26 11.03
CA LYS A 51 14.32 -11.60 12.37
C LYS A 51 13.19 -11.83 13.37
N GLN A 52 12.18 -10.96 13.37
CA GLN A 52 11.02 -11.14 14.24
C GLN A 52 10.22 -12.38 13.90
N PHE A 53 9.97 -12.63 12.63
CA PHE A 53 9.29 -13.85 12.15
C PHE A 53 10.01 -15.11 12.63
N LEU A 54 11.34 -15.16 12.53
CA LEU A 54 12.13 -16.30 12.99
C LEU A 54 11.99 -16.52 14.51
N ILE A 55 12.13 -15.45 15.31
CA ILE A 55 12.01 -15.52 16.77
C ILE A 55 10.63 -16.01 17.19
N TRP A 56 9.56 -15.42 16.64
CA TRP A 56 8.20 -15.81 16.96
C TRP A 56 7.86 -17.22 16.45
N GLY A 57 8.43 -17.64 15.31
CA GLY A 57 8.32 -19.00 14.79
C GLY A 57 8.93 -20.04 15.72
N ILE A 58 10.12 -19.78 16.28
CA ILE A 58 10.76 -20.65 17.26
C ILE A 58 9.90 -20.74 18.53
N LEU A 59 9.42 -19.62 19.04
CA LEU A 59 8.53 -19.57 20.22
C LEU A 59 7.22 -20.33 19.98
N PHE A 60 6.66 -20.22 18.78
CA PHE A 60 5.45 -20.96 18.39
C PHE A 60 5.69 -22.47 18.39
N LEU A 61 6.77 -22.92 17.75
CA LEU A 61 7.11 -24.35 17.71
C LEU A 61 7.37 -24.92 19.12
N PHE A 62 8.07 -24.17 19.96
CA PHE A 62 8.29 -24.54 21.36
C PHE A 62 6.98 -24.61 22.14
N GLY A 63 6.12 -23.62 22.01
CA GLY A 63 4.79 -23.59 22.62
C GLY A 63 3.91 -24.76 22.15
N LEU A 64 3.95 -25.10 20.87
CA LEU A 64 3.23 -26.22 20.29
C LEU A 64 3.69 -27.54 20.90
N THR A 65 5.00 -27.75 21.00
CA THR A 65 5.58 -28.94 21.62
C THR A 65 5.14 -29.12 23.07
N LEU A 66 5.20 -28.03 23.87
CA LEU A 66 4.72 -28.05 25.25
C LEU A 66 3.22 -28.34 25.36
N THR A 67 2.42 -27.76 24.46
CA THR A 67 0.96 -27.99 24.41
C THR A 67 0.66 -29.47 24.16
N VAL A 68 1.33 -30.08 23.19
CA VAL A 68 1.16 -31.50 22.87
C VAL A 68 1.52 -32.40 24.07
N ILE A 69 2.66 -32.12 24.73
CA ILE A 69 3.08 -32.87 25.92
C ILE A 69 2.02 -32.78 27.05
N GLN A 70 1.50 -31.60 27.31
CA GLN A 70 0.49 -31.35 28.35
C GLN A 70 -0.84 -32.02 28.02
N LEU A 71 -1.26 -32.06 26.76
CA LEU A 71 -2.49 -32.74 26.32
C LEU A 71 -2.36 -34.29 26.48
N ILE A 72 -1.20 -34.84 26.12
CA ILE A 72 -0.92 -36.28 26.30
C ILE A 72 -1.00 -36.68 27.80
N GLN A 73 -0.56 -35.77 28.69
CA GLN A 73 -0.58 -36.01 30.13
C GLN A 73 -1.97 -35.79 30.75
N GLY A 74 -3.01 -35.42 29.95
CA GLY A 74 -4.39 -35.33 30.40
C GLY A 74 -4.70 -34.18 31.35
N GLY A 75 -3.85 -33.15 31.41
CA GLY A 75 -3.97 -32.03 32.34
C GLY A 75 -4.86 -30.86 31.80
N ILE A 76 -5.68 -30.27 32.69
CA ILE A 76 -6.46 -29.01 32.41
C ILE A 76 -5.56 -27.88 31.90
N LYS A 77 -4.29 -27.89 32.27
CA LYS A 77 -3.26 -26.91 31.84
C LYS A 77 -3.02 -26.94 30.32
N GLY A 78 -3.36 -28.00 29.60
CA GLY A 78 -3.26 -28.10 28.14
C GLY A 78 -4.13 -27.07 27.41
N TRP A 79 -5.31 -26.75 27.95
CA TRP A 79 -6.21 -25.78 27.34
C TRP A 79 -5.68 -24.32 27.40
N THR A 80 -5.05 -23.95 28.53
CA THR A 80 -4.43 -22.63 28.64
C THR A 80 -3.22 -22.48 27.71
N MET A 81 -2.47 -23.55 27.51
CA MET A 81 -1.36 -23.58 26.56
C MET A 81 -1.80 -23.49 25.10
N LEU A 82 -3.00 -24.02 24.75
CA LEU A 82 -3.58 -23.84 23.42
C LEU A 82 -3.81 -22.35 23.08
N ILE A 83 -4.32 -21.58 24.04
CA ILE A 83 -4.56 -20.14 23.84
C ILE A 83 -3.24 -19.41 23.59
N VAL A 84 -2.21 -19.68 24.39
CA VAL A 84 -0.88 -19.08 24.23
C VAL A 84 -0.28 -19.47 22.88
N THR A 85 -0.35 -20.75 22.53
CA THR A 85 0.18 -21.26 21.25
C THR A 85 -0.57 -20.67 20.06
N GLY A 86 -1.91 -20.52 20.17
CA GLY A 86 -2.72 -19.84 19.16
C GLY A 86 -2.29 -18.40 18.95
N PHE A 87 -2.03 -17.65 20.02
CA PHE A 87 -1.51 -16.28 19.93
C PHE A 87 -0.13 -16.22 19.27
N LEU A 88 0.80 -17.12 19.66
CA LEU A 88 2.12 -17.19 19.04
C LEU A 88 2.03 -17.51 17.54
N GLY A 89 1.13 -18.44 17.16
CA GLY A 89 0.86 -18.78 15.76
C GLY A 89 0.31 -17.58 14.95
N TYR A 90 -0.65 -16.87 15.53
CA TYR A 90 -1.19 -15.65 14.90
C TYR A 90 -0.12 -14.57 14.67
N ARG A 91 0.73 -14.31 15.67
CA ARG A 91 1.86 -13.37 15.54
C ARG A 91 2.86 -13.82 14.50
N THR A 92 3.22 -15.09 14.47
CA THR A 92 4.11 -15.65 13.45
C THR A 92 3.53 -15.48 12.05
N PHE A 93 2.24 -15.77 11.87
CA PHE A 93 1.55 -15.61 10.59
C PHE A 93 1.54 -14.16 10.11
N THR A 94 1.19 -13.19 10.99
CA THR A 94 1.15 -11.77 10.62
C THR A 94 2.54 -11.23 10.24
N LEU A 95 3.58 -11.62 10.98
CA LEU A 95 4.95 -11.25 10.67
C LEU A 95 5.46 -11.91 9.38
N GLY A 96 5.06 -13.15 9.11
CA GLY A 96 5.38 -13.85 7.87
C GLY A 96 4.76 -13.17 6.64
N ARG A 97 3.51 -12.69 6.75
CA ARG A 97 2.86 -11.91 5.68
C ARG A 97 3.60 -10.59 5.44
N ALA A 98 3.93 -9.85 6.50
CA ALA A 98 4.71 -8.61 6.38
C ALA A 98 6.09 -8.86 5.75
N TYR A 99 6.81 -9.88 6.21
CA TYR A 99 8.10 -10.27 5.62
C TYR A 99 7.99 -10.59 4.13
N LYS A 100 6.98 -11.37 3.74
CA LYS A 100 6.73 -11.70 2.32
C LYS A 100 6.45 -10.45 1.51
N SER A 101 5.60 -9.55 2.01
CA SER A 101 5.28 -8.28 1.36
C SER A 101 6.55 -7.44 1.09
N PHE A 102 7.44 -7.29 2.09
CA PHE A 102 8.70 -6.56 1.90
C PHE A 102 9.72 -7.28 1.02
N LYS A 103 9.71 -8.62 1.00
CA LYS A 103 10.52 -9.39 0.05
C LYS A 103 10.06 -9.19 -1.38
N ASP A 104 8.75 -9.19 -1.60
CA ASP A 104 8.17 -8.94 -2.93
C ASP A 104 8.43 -7.49 -3.36
N ALA A 105 8.34 -6.52 -2.42
CA ALA A 105 8.70 -5.12 -2.64
C ALA A 105 10.11 -4.93 -3.20
N GLU A 106 11.09 -5.57 -2.57
CA GLU A 106 12.50 -5.47 -3.01
C GLU A 106 12.67 -5.95 -4.46
N LYS A 107 11.92 -6.99 -4.86
CA LYS A 107 11.91 -7.50 -6.23
C LYS A 107 11.35 -6.47 -7.22
N TYR A 108 10.27 -5.77 -6.85
CA TYR A 108 9.67 -4.75 -7.72
C TYR A 108 10.53 -3.49 -7.84
N LEU A 109 11.21 -3.07 -6.78
CA LEU A 109 12.12 -1.91 -6.83
C LEU A 109 13.35 -2.13 -7.72
N SER A 110 13.72 -3.38 -7.98
CA SER A 110 14.79 -3.74 -8.91
C SER A 110 14.29 -4.08 -10.32
N TYR A 111 12.94 -4.02 -10.52
CA TYR A 111 12.37 -4.34 -11.82
C TYR A 111 12.79 -3.29 -12.87
N ARG A 112 13.33 -3.76 -13.95
CA ARG A 112 13.60 -3.00 -15.18
C ARG A 112 13.10 -3.84 -16.34
N MET A 113 12.42 -3.20 -17.26
CA MET A 113 12.07 -3.84 -18.52
C MET A 113 13.35 -3.99 -19.37
N SER A 114 13.46 -5.10 -20.09
CA SER A 114 14.48 -5.26 -21.11
C SER A 114 14.19 -4.38 -22.32
N ASP A 115 15.21 -4.07 -23.13
CA ASP A 115 15.01 -3.28 -24.35
C ASP A 115 13.99 -3.91 -25.29
N GLU A 116 13.95 -5.25 -25.39
CA GLU A 116 12.95 -5.99 -26.18
C GLU A 116 11.53 -5.82 -25.61
N GLU A 117 11.37 -5.87 -24.29
CA GLU A 117 10.07 -5.64 -23.64
C GLU A 117 9.60 -4.20 -23.87
N ILE A 118 10.50 -3.21 -23.81
CA ILE A 118 10.19 -1.80 -24.08
C ILE A 118 9.79 -1.61 -25.54
N GLU A 119 10.52 -2.21 -26.50
CA GLU A 119 10.18 -2.13 -27.92
C GLU A 119 8.80 -2.75 -28.19
N ASN A 120 8.53 -3.92 -27.65
CA ASN A 120 7.23 -4.59 -27.79
C ASN A 120 6.09 -3.83 -27.07
N PHE A 121 6.40 -3.14 -25.98
CA PHE A 121 5.45 -2.31 -25.25
C PHE A 121 4.88 -1.19 -26.16
N TRP A 122 5.76 -0.50 -26.90
CA TRP A 122 5.36 0.63 -27.75
C TRP A 122 4.73 0.23 -29.09
N LYS A 123 4.63 -1.07 -29.40
CA LYS A 123 3.86 -1.61 -30.54
C LYS A 123 2.37 -1.70 -30.25
N GLU A 124 1.95 -1.47 -28.99
CA GLU A 124 0.53 -1.50 -28.61
C GLU A 124 -0.21 -0.32 -29.24
N GLU A 125 -1.18 -0.62 -30.09
CA GLU A 125 -2.02 0.35 -30.80
C GLU A 125 -3.30 0.69 -30.01
N ASN A 126 -3.78 -0.23 -29.18
CA ASN A 126 -4.96 -0.01 -28.34
C ASN A 126 -4.60 0.92 -27.16
N ASP A 127 -5.28 2.05 -27.07
CA ASP A 127 -5.03 3.08 -26.05
C ASP A 127 -5.34 2.58 -24.64
N GLU A 128 -6.43 1.83 -24.44
CA GLU A 128 -6.81 1.30 -23.13
C GLU A 128 -5.76 0.29 -22.62
N GLU A 129 -5.33 -0.63 -23.49
CA GLU A 129 -4.30 -1.61 -23.16
C GLU A 129 -2.95 -0.94 -22.87
N LEU A 130 -2.56 0.06 -23.68
CA LEU A 130 -1.33 0.83 -23.46
C LEU A 130 -1.34 1.52 -22.10
N VAL A 131 -2.43 2.25 -21.78
CA VAL A 131 -2.56 2.98 -20.50
C VAL A 131 -2.58 2.00 -19.33
N SER A 132 -3.30 0.89 -19.45
CA SER A 132 -3.34 -0.16 -18.41
C SER A 132 -1.96 -0.74 -18.12
N ARG A 133 -1.18 -1.06 -19.14
CA ARG A 133 0.18 -1.60 -19.02
C ARG A 133 1.16 -0.57 -18.45
N LEU A 134 1.03 0.71 -18.83
CA LEU A 134 1.81 1.81 -18.23
C LEU A 134 1.49 1.96 -16.76
N TYR A 135 0.23 1.94 -16.40
CA TYR A 135 -0.21 2.03 -15.02
C TYR A 135 0.33 0.88 -14.17
N GLU A 136 0.26 -0.36 -14.68
CA GLU A 136 0.86 -1.53 -14.01
C GLU A 136 2.38 -1.38 -13.82
N TYR A 137 3.09 -0.86 -14.82
CA TYR A 137 4.52 -0.58 -14.70
C TYR A 137 4.80 0.47 -13.62
N MET A 138 4.04 1.59 -13.62
CA MET A 138 4.20 2.64 -12.62
C MET A 138 3.83 2.18 -11.20
N GLN A 139 2.81 1.33 -11.05
CA GLN A 139 2.52 0.68 -9.78
C GLN A 139 3.72 -0.13 -9.27
N LYS A 140 4.35 -0.91 -10.14
CA LYS A 140 5.56 -1.67 -9.79
C LYS A 140 6.71 -0.74 -9.43
N LYS A 141 6.99 0.28 -10.23
CA LYS A 141 8.08 1.24 -10.05
C LYS A 141 7.89 2.09 -8.78
N SER A 142 6.67 2.48 -8.44
CA SER A 142 6.31 3.25 -7.25
C SER A 142 5.97 2.40 -6.04
N TYR A 143 6.02 1.09 -6.16
CA TYR A 143 5.63 0.15 -5.10
C TYR A 143 4.21 0.41 -4.57
N ASN A 144 3.21 0.29 -5.45
CA ASN A 144 1.82 0.56 -5.12
C ASN A 144 1.64 1.93 -4.45
N PHE A 145 2.23 2.97 -5.05
CA PHE A 145 2.15 4.38 -4.63
C PHE A 145 2.80 4.75 -3.29
N LEU A 146 3.47 3.82 -2.63
CA LEU A 146 4.26 4.13 -1.43
C LEU A 146 5.52 4.96 -1.73
N LYS A 147 5.92 5.04 -3.00
CA LYS A 147 7.12 5.69 -3.49
C LYS A 147 6.87 6.49 -4.77
N VAL A 148 5.89 7.39 -4.72
CA VAL A 148 5.54 8.27 -5.86
C VAL A 148 6.74 9.14 -6.29
N GLU A 149 7.67 9.42 -5.38
CA GLU A 149 8.91 10.13 -5.68
C GLU A 149 9.84 9.39 -6.66
N ASN A 150 9.67 8.07 -6.85
CA ASN A 150 10.40 7.30 -7.85
C ASN A 150 9.88 7.54 -9.28
N LEU A 151 8.70 8.12 -9.42
CA LEU A 151 8.12 8.45 -10.70
C LEU A 151 8.58 9.84 -11.14
N ASN A 152 8.92 9.98 -12.42
CA ASN A 152 9.14 11.29 -13.00
C ASN A 152 7.80 12.02 -13.24
N GLU A 153 7.85 13.26 -13.71
CA GLU A 153 6.67 14.10 -13.89
C GLU A 153 5.68 13.52 -14.92
N VAL A 154 6.20 12.95 -16.02
CA VAL A 154 5.37 12.32 -17.07
C VAL A 154 4.63 11.12 -16.50
N GLU A 155 5.34 10.26 -15.78
CA GLU A 155 4.77 9.08 -15.13
C GLU A 155 3.72 9.46 -14.08
N LYS A 156 3.98 10.50 -13.27
CA LYS A 156 3.02 11.00 -12.28
C LYS A 156 1.74 11.50 -12.93
N ASN A 157 1.84 12.29 -14.00
CA ASN A 157 0.67 12.80 -14.69
C ASN A 157 -0.21 11.66 -15.23
N ILE A 158 0.39 10.66 -15.87
CA ILE A 158 -0.33 9.47 -16.37
C ILE A 158 -1.01 8.74 -15.22
N MET A 159 -0.27 8.47 -14.14
CA MET A 159 -0.79 7.75 -12.96
C MET A 159 -1.98 8.48 -12.33
N ILE A 160 -1.85 9.79 -12.07
CA ILE A 160 -2.91 10.60 -11.45
C ILE A 160 -4.18 10.56 -12.28
N LEU A 161 -4.06 10.67 -13.61
CA LEU A 161 -5.22 10.72 -14.49
C LEU A 161 -5.85 9.34 -14.73
N THR A 162 -5.05 8.28 -14.70
CA THR A 162 -5.57 6.91 -14.74
C THR A 162 -6.34 6.58 -13.47
N ASP A 163 -5.83 6.99 -12.29
CA ASP A 163 -6.54 6.88 -11.02
C ASP A 163 -7.83 7.71 -11.04
N LEU A 164 -7.77 8.96 -11.54
CA LEU A 164 -8.94 9.82 -11.65
C LEU A 164 -10.03 9.17 -12.51
N ASP A 165 -9.67 8.72 -13.70
CA ASP A 165 -10.62 8.12 -14.64
C ASP A 165 -11.28 6.86 -14.05
N GLY A 166 -10.48 5.98 -13.45
CA GLY A 166 -10.97 4.77 -12.81
C GLY A 166 -11.87 5.05 -11.61
N GLU A 167 -11.48 5.94 -10.72
CA GLU A 167 -12.21 6.22 -9.48
C GLU A 167 -13.49 7.03 -9.74
N VAL A 168 -13.44 8.04 -10.65
CA VAL A 168 -14.63 8.83 -10.97
C VAL A 168 -15.66 7.99 -11.72
N ASN A 169 -15.24 7.16 -12.67
CA ASN A 169 -16.16 6.26 -13.37
C ASN A 169 -16.77 5.19 -12.45
N ASN A 170 -16.11 4.86 -11.33
CA ASN A 170 -16.61 3.87 -10.38
C ASN A 170 -17.50 4.47 -9.27
N GLY A 171 -17.27 5.70 -8.85
CA GLY A 171 -18.03 6.30 -7.73
C GLY A 171 -17.83 7.80 -7.55
N GLY A 172 -17.50 8.52 -8.62
CA GLY A 172 -17.44 9.98 -8.63
C GLY A 172 -16.17 10.57 -8.00
N PHE A 173 -16.11 11.92 -8.01
CA PHE A 173 -15.00 12.65 -7.39
C PHE A 173 -14.93 12.43 -5.88
N GLU A 174 -16.05 12.17 -5.19
CA GLU A 174 -16.03 11.83 -3.77
C GLU A 174 -15.20 10.57 -3.53
N GLN A 175 -15.40 9.51 -4.33
CA GLN A 175 -14.61 8.28 -4.23
C GLN A 175 -13.14 8.52 -4.54
N PHE A 176 -12.84 9.29 -5.57
CA PHE A 176 -11.46 9.65 -5.92
C PHE A 176 -10.74 10.34 -4.74
N PHE A 177 -11.32 11.37 -4.16
CA PHE A 177 -10.71 12.07 -3.03
C PHE A 177 -10.60 11.21 -1.76
N PHE A 178 -11.61 10.38 -1.50
CA PHE A 178 -11.59 9.44 -0.39
C PHE A 178 -10.46 8.41 -0.50
N ASN A 179 -10.33 7.77 -1.68
CA ASN A 179 -9.35 6.72 -1.91
C ASN A 179 -7.92 7.26 -1.99
N THR A 180 -7.72 8.41 -2.64
CA THR A 180 -6.41 9.06 -2.76
C THR A 180 -6.00 9.86 -1.52
N ARG A 181 -6.94 10.12 -0.60
CA ARG A 181 -6.71 10.92 0.64
C ARG A 181 -6.08 12.28 0.34
N GLY A 182 -6.43 12.88 -0.78
CA GLY A 182 -5.91 14.17 -1.22
C GLY A 182 -4.46 14.17 -1.69
N LEU A 183 -3.85 12.99 -1.89
CA LEU A 183 -2.44 12.86 -2.32
C LEU A 183 -2.15 13.63 -3.61
N TYR A 184 -3.13 13.76 -4.49
CA TYR A 184 -2.97 14.36 -5.81
C TYR A 184 -3.53 15.79 -5.92
N ASN A 185 -4.12 16.35 -4.86
CA ASN A 185 -4.84 17.63 -4.94
C ASN A 185 -4.02 18.75 -5.59
N ASP A 186 -2.74 18.89 -5.20
CA ASP A 186 -1.86 19.94 -5.70
C ASP A 186 -1.42 19.73 -7.17
N SER A 187 -1.50 18.51 -7.68
CA SER A 187 -1.00 18.15 -9.01
C SER A 187 -2.12 17.84 -10.01
N LEU A 188 -3.36 17.62 -9.54
CA LEU A 188 -4.47 17.09 -10.33
C LEU A 188 -4.78 17.94 -11.58
N VAL A 189 -4.94 19.24 -11.40
CA VAL A 189 -5.24 20.18 -12.51
C VAL A 189 -4.07 20.27 -13.48
N ASN A 190 -2.84 20.28 -12.95
CA ASN A 190 -1.64 20.33 -13.77
C ASN A 190 -1.48 19.07 -14.61
N ALA A 191 -1.77 17.90 -14.04
CA ALA A 191 -1.74 16.62 -14.75
C ALA A 191 -2.73 16.61 -15.92
N ALA A 192 -3.98 17.03 -15.70
CA ALA A 192 -4.98 17.13 -16.76
C ALA A 192 -4.58 18.13 -17.85
N THR A 193 -4.02 19.26 -17.46
CA THR A 193 -3.50 20.27 -18.39
C THR A 193 -2.33 19.73 -19.23
N ALA A 194 -1.42 18.99 -18.62
CA ALA A 194 -0.25 18.42 -19.30
C ALA A 194 -0.62 17.45 -20.42
N VAL A 195 -1.71 16.69 -20.27
CA VAL A 195 -2.22 15.77 -21.32
C VAL A 195 -3.21 16.44 -22.29
N ASN A 196 -3.41 17.76 -22.19
CA ASN A 196 -4.39 18.54 -22.97
C ASN A 196 -5.86 18.17 -22.70
N ALA A 197 -6.17 17.61 -21.53
CA ALA A 197 -7.52 17.29 -21.08
C ALA A 197 -8.20 18.53 -20.45
N SER A 198 -8.61 19.49 -21.28
CA SER A 198 -9.08 20.79 -20.80
C SER A 198 -10.43 20.74 -20.09
N GLU A 199 -11.36 19.90 -20.54
CA GLU A 199 -12.65 19.69 -19.87
C GLU A 199 -12.41 19.04 -18.50
N THR A 200 -11.60 17.98 -18.46
CA THR A 200 -11.21 17.30 -17.21
C THR A 200 -10.48 18.24 -16.25
N ALA A 201 -9.55 19.09 -16.74
CA ALA A 201 -8.85 20.07 -15.90
C ALA A 201 -9.82 21.07 -15.24
N GLY A 202 -10.81 21.53 -15.99
CA GLY A 202 -11.88 22.42 -15.47
C GLY A 202 -12.72 21.75 -14.39
N LEU A 203 -13.09 20.50 -14.59
CA LEU A 203 -13.86 19.70 -13.60
C LEU A 203 -13.03 19.43 -12.34
N CYS A 204 -11.75 19.08 -12.49
CA CYS A 204 -10.83 18.90 -11.36
C CYS A 204 -10.69 20.18 -10.52
N ALA A 205 -10.52 21.36 -11.19
CA ALA A 205 -10.43 22.62 -10.49
C ALA A 205 -11.72 22.93 -9.72
N LYS A 206 -12.89 22.66 -10.32
CA LYS A 206 -14.18 22.84 -9.67
C LYS A 206 -14.36 21.90 -8.48
N ALA A 207 -14.04 20.61 -8.63
CA ALA A 207 -14.13 19.62 -7.56
C ALA A 207 -13.22 19.99 -6.37
N LEU A 208 -11.96 20.38 -6.63
CA LEU A 208 -11.05 20.90 -5.59
C LEU A 208 -11.61 22.12 -4.87
N ASN A 209 -12.24 23.04 -5.60
CA ASN A 209 -12.90 24.19 -4.98
C ASN A 209 -14.06 23.77 -4.07
N ILE A 210 -14.89 22.80 -4.48
CA ILE A 210 -16.01 22.29 -3.67
C ILE A 210 -15.50 21.72 -2.35
N ILE A 211 -14.54 20.79 -2.38
CA ILE A 211 -14.02 20.15 -1.17
C ILE A 211 -13.30 21.13 -0.23
N SER A 212 -12.72 22.21 -0.79
CA SER A 212 -12.04 23.24 0.01
C SER A 212 -12.99 24.10 0.85
N ARG A 213 -14.30 24.09 0.56
CA ARG A 213 -15.29 24.92 1.27
C ARG A 213 -15.63 24.39 2.67
N GLY A 214 -15.28 23.13 2.99
CA GLY A 214 -15.59 22.52 4.29
C GLY A 214 -17.10 22.39 4.55
N LEU A 215 -17.86 22.04 3.53
CA LEU A 215 -19.32 21.83 3.59
C LEU A 215 -19.67 20.59 4.43
N LEU A 216 -20.94 20.46 4.81
CA LEU A 216 -21.44 19.19 5.34
C LEU A 216 -21.35 18.11 4.26
N LYS A 217 -21.08 16.87 4.66
CA LYS A 217 -20.80 15.75 3.73
C LYS A 217 -21.90 15.62 2.65
N ASP A 218 -23.16 15.65 3.05
CA ASP A 218 -24.27 15.48 2.08
C ASP A 218 -24.31 16.64 1.07
N GLN A 219 -24.04 17.88 1.50
CA GLN A 219 -24.00 19.05 0.63
C GLN A 219 -22.80 19.01 -0.32
N GLU A 220 -21.65 18.53 0.15
CA GLU A 220 -20.45 18.37 -0.66
C GLU A 220 -20.68 17.30 -1.74
N SER A 221 -21.24 16.14 -1.34
CA SER A 221 -21.57 15.04 -2.25
C SER A 221 -22.56 15.46 -3.33
N ASP A 222 -23.67 16.13 -2.97
CA ASP A 222 -24.66 16.64 -3.91
C ASP A 222 -24.06 17.63 -4.93
N LEU A 223 -23.13 18.49 -4.47
CA LEU A 223 -22.47 19.46 -5.36
C LEU A 223 -21.48 18.77 -6.29
N LEU A 224 -20.70 17.80 -5.79
CA LEU A 224 -19.76 17.03 -6.60
C LEU A 224 -20.51 16.27 -7.70
N ASP A 225 -21.58 15.54 -7.34
CA ASP A 225 -22.39 14.79 -8.30
C ASP A 225 -22.94 15.71 -9.41
N LYS A 226 -23.57 16.80 -9.05
CA LYS A 226 -24.21 17.69 -10.00
C LYS A 226 -23.23 18.50 -10.86
N GLU A 227 -22.16 19.03 -10.24
CA GLU A 227 -21.28 20.00 -10.89
C GLU A 227 -20.00 19.39 -11.45
N CYS A 228 -19.66 18.15 -11.04
CA CYS A 228 -18.44 17.50 -11.47
C CYS A 228 -18.67 16.10 -12.05
N ASP A 229 -19.38 15.19 -11.35
CA ASP A 229 -19.53 13.81 -11.81
C ASP A 229 -20.42 13.72 -13.05
N THR A 230 -21.62 14.31 -13.03
CA THR A 230 -22.51 14.34 -14.19
C THR A 230 -21.80 14.94 -15.41
N PRO A 231 -21.16 16.14 -15.35
CA PRO A 231 -20.40 16.67 -16.47
C PRO A 231 -19.19 15.81 -16.88
N PHE A 232 -18.57 15.08 -15.95
CA PHE A 232 -17.46 14.17 -16.28
C PHE A 232 -17.93 12.99 -17.14
N TYR A 233 -19.08 12.42 -16.83
CA TYR A 233 -19.67 11.33 -17.64
C TYR A 233 -20.16 11.82 -19.02
N ASP A 234 -20.63 13.07 -19.10
CA ASP A 234 -21.16 13.65 -20.32
C ASP A 234 -20.10 14.32 -21.22
N LYS A 235 -18.84 14.44 -20.74
CA LYS A 235 -17.77 15.12 -21.49
C LYS A 235 -17.47 14.44 -22.84
N SER A 236 -17.13 15.25 -23.83
CA SER A 236 -16.71 14.77 -25.15
C SER A 236 -15.27 14.27 -25.18
N GLU A 237 -14.51 14.59 -24.17
CA GLU A 237 -13.09 14.32 -24.01
C GLU A 237 -12.84 12.83 -23.71
N ASN A 238 -12.12 12.15 -24.57
CA ASN A 238 -11.64 10.78 -24.30
C ASN A 238 -10.33 10.85 -23.52
N LEU A 239 -10.41 10.78 -22.18
CA LEU A 239 -9.25 10.93 -21.30
C LEU A 239 -8.20 9.83 -21.53
N THR A 240 -8.62 8.58 -21.73
CA THR A 240 -7.71 7.46 -22.02
C THR A 240 -6.92 7.68 -23.30
N ALA A 241 -7.55 8.16 -24.37
CA ALA A 241 -6.87 8.48 -25.63
C ALA A 241 -5.86 9.62 -25.46
N LEU A 242 -6.21 10.67 -24.70
CA LEU A 242 -5.30 11.77 -24.41
C LEU A 242 -4.09 11.33 -23.57
N ILE A 243 -4.30 10.47 -22.58
CA ILE A 243 -3.21 9.86 -21.79
C ILE A 243 -2.29 9.04 -22.70
N ALA A 244 -2.85 8.19 -23.57
CA ALA A 244 -2.08 7.37 -24.50
C ALA A 244 -1.27 8.22 -25.50
N GLU A 245 -1.86 9.29 -26.04
CA GLU A 245 -1.15 10.24 -26.91
C GLU A 245 0.00 10.94 -26.18
N TYR A 246 -0.25 11.39 -24.94
CA TYR A 246 0.75 12.01 -24.09
C TYR A 246 1.91 11.03 -23.81
N ALA A 247 1.59 9.78 -23.48
CA ALA A 247 2.59 8.73 -23.25
C ALA A 247 3.47 8.50 -24.51
N ARG A 248 2.86 8.36 -25.69
CA ARG A 248 3.59 8.15 -26.95
C ARG A 248 4.51 9.33 -27.30
N LYS A 249 4.08 10.57 -27.01
CA LYS A 249 4.91 11.78 -27.20
C LYS A 249 6.11 11.84 -26.25
N ASN A 250 5.97 11.26 -25.07
CA ASN A 250 7.00 11.29 -24.02
C ASN A 250 7.68 9.93 -23.79
N LYS A 251 7.65 9.03 -24.78
CA LYS A 251 8.15 7.64 -24.64
C LYS A 251 9.57 7.55 -24.12
N ASP A 252 10.45 8.49 -24.47
CA ASP A 252 11.86 8.51 -24.06
C ASP A 252 12.03 8.82 -22.55
N SER A 253 11.00 9.36 -21.91
CA SER A 253 10.95 9.63 -20.47
C SER A 253 10.25 8.53 -19.67
N LEU A 254 9.67 7.54 -20.37
CA LEU A 254 8.94 6.45 -19.76
C LEU A 254 9.74 5.15 -19.79
N LEU A 255 9.47 4.24 -18.88
CA LEU A 255 10.06 2.90 -18.82
C LEU A 255 11.58 2.86 -18.56
N SER A 256 12.15 3.96 -18.02
CA SER A 256 13.59 4.08 -17.72
C SER A 256 13.94 3.70 -16.27
#